data_c9e8be6ac153c7c8be1c3d52c1c36b8f
#
_entry.id   c9e8be6ac153c7c8be1c3d52c1c36b8f
#
_cell.length_a   1.000
_cell.length_b   1.000
_cell.length_c   1.000
_cell.angle_alpha   90.00
_cell.angle_beta   90.00
_cell.angle_gamma   90.00
#
_symmetry.space_group_name_H-M   'P 1'
#
loop_
_entity.id
_entity.type
_entity.pdbx_description
1 polymer ?
#
loop_
_entity_poly.entity_id
_entity_poly.type
_entity_poly.pdbx_seq_one_letter_code
_entity_poly.pdbx_strand_id
1 'polypeptide(L)'
;SAHHWHDVGQALREVKRVLKPGGVIIVMDVMSPGHPVRDVWLQTVEALRDTSHVRNYSSGEWLTLATEAGLVVNQLLTDRLPLEFSSWVTRMRTSEPLVEAIRLYQQSASAEVKAYFELQEDGSFTSDTILFEAHKAV
;
A
#
# COMPACT_ATOMS: atom_id res chain seq x y z
N SER A 1 6.18 3.91 7.13
CA SER A 1 5.45 4.39 5.97
C SER A 1 3.95 4.49 6.27
N ALA A 2 3.20 5.09 5.36
CA ALA A 2 1.80 5.45 5.58
C ALA A 2 0.89 4.25 5.85
N HIS A 3 1.21 3.06 5.35
CA HIS A 3 0.38 1.87 5.59
C HIS A 3 0.41 1.39 7.05
N HIS A 4 1.26 1.97 7.88
CA HIS A 4 1.29 1.72 9.34
C HIS A 4 0.57 2.81 10.14
N TRP A 5 0.11 3.88 9.52
CA TRP A 5 -0.54 4.98 10.23
C TRP A 5 -1.97 4.59 10.61
N HIS A 6 -2.32 4.78 11.88
CA HIS A 6 -3.66 4.50 12.37
C HIS A 6 -4.71 5.48 11.84
N ASP A 7 -4.33 6.73 11.64
CA ASP A 7 -5.19 7.78 11.11
C ASP A 7 -4.43 8.62 10.09
N VAL A 8 -4.50 8.16 8.84
CA VAL A 8 -3.80 8.82 7.75
C VAL A 8 -4.40 10.19 7.41
N GLY A 9 -5.71 10.35 7.62
CA GLY A 9 -6.36 11.64 7.41
C GLY A 9 -5.80 12.69 8.35
N GLN A 10 -5.66 12.37 9.63
CA GLN A 10 -5.06 13.29 10.60
C GLN A 10 -3.60 13.55 10.28
N ALA A 11 -2.84 12.54 9.87
CA ALA A 11 -1.45 12.72 9.49
C ALA A 11 -1.32 13.70 8.32
N LEU A 12 -2.17 13.59 7.31
CA LEU A 12 -2.17 14.52 6.18
C LEU A 12 -2.59 15.93 6.58
N ARG A 13 -3.54 16.08 7.50
CA ARG A 13 -3.90 17.41 8.03
C ARG A 13 -2.73 18.05 8.77
N GLU A 14 -1.96 17.27 9.52
CA GLU A 14 -0.75 17.76 10.18
C GLU A 14 0.34 18.12 9.18
N VAL A 15 0.49 17.36 8.12
CA VAL A 15 1.40 17.70 7.03
C VAL A 15 1.01 19.06 6.45
N LYS A 16 -0.28 19.25 6.15
CA LYS A 16 -0.75 20.55 5.65
C LYS A 16 -0.45 21.68 6.63
N ARG A 17 -0.66 21.44 7.92
CA ARG A 17 -0.43 22.45 8.95
C ARG A 17 1.02 22.92 8.96
N VAL A 18 1.98 22.00 8.86
CA VAL A 18 3.41 22.34 8.96
C VAL A 18 4.02 22.79 7.65
N LEU A 19 3.40 22.51 6.50
CA LEU A 19 3.88 22.99 5.22
C LEU A 19 3.75 24.51 5.12
N LYS A 20 4.73 25.15 4.53
CA LYS A 20 4.63 26.56 4.13
C LYS A 20 3.65 26.68 2.95
N PRO A 21 3.01 27.85 2.76
CA PRO A 21 2.22 28.09 1.54
C PRO A 21 3.03 27.74 0.29
N GLY A 22 2.44 26.93 -0.60
CA GLY A 22 3.14 26.40 -1.77
C GLY A 22 4.04 25.22 -1.50
N GLY A 23 4.19 24.80 -0.23
CA GLY A 23 5.01 23.66 0.15
C GLY A 23 4.46 22.34 -0.41
N VAL A 24 5.35 21.37 -0.61
CA VAL A 24 5.08 20.12 -1.33
C VAL A 24 5.29 18.92 -0.42
N ILE A 25 4.43 17.92 -0.55
CA ILE A 25 4.65 16.58 0.00
C ILE A 25 4.66 15.57 -1.15
N ILE A 26 5.56 14.60 -1.04
CA ILE A 26 5.59 13.44 -1.95
C ILE A 26 5.31 12.20 -1.12
N VAL A 27 4.35 11.39 -1.57
CA VAL A 27 4.00 10.12 -0.95
C VAL A 27 4.33 8.99 -1.91
N MET A 28 5.02 7.96 -1.41
CA MET A 28 5.31 6.73 -2.15
C MET A 28 4.93 5.55 -1.26
N ASP A 29 4.13 4.64 -1.78
CA ASP A 29 3.73 3.45 -1.01
C ASP A 29 3.23 2.33 -1.93
N VAL A 30 3.12 1.14 -1.36
CA VAL A 30 2.36 0.04 -1.98
C VAL A 30 0.90 0.43 -1.95
N MET A 31 0.22 0.20 -3.05
CA MET A 31 -1.15 0.66 -3.26
C MET A 31 -2.09 -0.52 -3.42
N SER A 32 -3.27 -0.43 -2.82
CA SER A 32 -4.35 -1.35 -3.14
C SER A 32 -4.85 -1.13 -4.57
N PRO A 33 -5.12 -2.21 -5.33
CA PRO A 33 -5.69 -2.06 -6.67
C PRO A 33 -7.14 -1.57 -6.68
N GLY A 34 -7.79 -1.46 -5.52
CA GLY A 34 -9.14 -0.91 -5.38
C GLY A 34 -10.27 -1.89 -5.68
N HIS A 35 -10.03 -2.97 -6.38
CA HIS A 35 -11.03 -4.01 -6.62
C HIS A 35 -11.21 -4.83 -5.34
N PRO A 36 -12.47 -5.06 -4.85
CA PRO A 36 -12.67 -5.65 -3.53
C PRO A 36 -11.97 -6.98 -3.28
N VAL A 37 -12.01 -7.89 -4.24
CA VAL A 37 -11.37 -9.22 -4.09
C VAL A 37 -9.85 -9.09 -4.03
N ARG A 38 -9.28 -8.26 -4.89
CA ARG A 38 -7.83 -8.00 -4.92
C ARG A 38 -7.38 -7.26 -3.67
N ASP A 39 -8.19 -6.29 -3.23
CA ASP A 39 -7.91 -5.53 -2.01
C ASP A 39 -7.81 -6.44 -0.79
N VAL A 40 -8.80 -7.31 -0.58
CA VAL A 40 -8.81 -8.24 0.55
C VAL A 40 -7.57 -9.13 0.52
N TRP A 41 -7.20 -9.65 -0.64
CA TRP A 41 -6.02 -10.51 -0.75
C TRP A 41 -4.74 -9.79 -0.37
N LEU A 42 -4.53 -8.58 -0.91
CA LEU A 42 -3.35 -7.79 -0.60
C LEU A 42 -3.29 -7.43 0.89
N GLN A 43 -4.39 -6.90 1.44
CA GLN A 43 -4.42 -6.53 2.86
C GLN A 43 -4.12 -7.73 3.75
N THR A 44 -4.62 -8.91 3.39
CA THR A 44 -4.42 -10.12 4.18
C THR A 44 -2.95 -10.56 4.19
N VAL A 45 -2.31 -10.66 3.03
CA VAL A 45 -0.89 -11.07 3.00
C VAL A 45 0.02 -10.02 3.64
N GLU A 46 -0.31 -8.75 3.50
CA GLU A 46 0.44 -7.67 4.16
C GLU A 46 0.30 -7.73 5.68
N ALA A 47 -0.90 -7.99 6.19
CA ALA A 47 -1.15 -8.12 7.63
C ALA A 47 -0.45 -9.36 8.22
N LEU A 48 -0.42 -10.46 7.48
CA LEU A 48 0.31 -11.67 7.92
C LEU A 48 1.81 -11.46 7.91
N ARG A 49 2.33 -10.71 6.93
CA ARG A 49 3.75 -10.39 6.84
C ARG A 49 4.19 -9.49 7.99
N ASP A 50 3.35 -8.52 8.36
CA ASP A 50 3.65 -7.51 9.34
C ASP A 50 2.39 -7.16 10.13
N THR A 51 2.32 -7.64 11.37
CA THR A 51 1.14 -7.49 12.22
C THR A 51 0.87 -6.04 12.64
N SER A 52 1.78 -5.12 12.36
CA SER A 52 1.56 -3.69 12.56
C SER A 52 0.91 -3.01 11.34
N HIS A 53 0.66 -3.78 10.28
CA HIS A 53 0.00 -3.26 9.08
C HIS A 53 -1.40 -2.74 9.40
N VAL A 54 -1.71 -1.55 8.92
CA VAL A 54 -3.05 -0.96 9.05
C VAL A 54 -3.81 -1.09 7.74
N ARG A 55 -3.33 -0.46 6.67
CA ARG A 55 -3.96 -0.54 5.36
C ARG A 55 -3.04 -0.02 4.25
N ASN A 56 -3.09 -0.70 3.11
CA ASN A 56 -2.60 -0.16 1.84
C ASN A 56 -3.77 0.54 1.16
N TYR A 57 -3.68 1.85 0.97
CA TYR A 57 -4.76 2.65 0.39
C TYR A 57 -4.74 2.56 -1.13
N SER A 58 -5.93 2.61 -1.75
CA SER A 58 -6.06 2.73 -3.20
C SER A 58 -5.79 4.16 -3.66
N SER A 59 -5.62 4.35 -4.96
CA SER A 59 -5.44 5.70 -5.52
C SER A 59 -6.63 6.61 -5.21
N GLY A 60 -7.86 6.08 -5.32
CA GLY A 60 -9.07 6.84 -4.99
C GLY A 60 -9.12 7.24 -3.52
N GLU A 61 -8.75 6.34 -2.63
CA GLU A 61 -8.67 6.64 -1.19
C GLU A 61 -7.63 7.73 -0.91
N TRP A 62 -6.45 7.64 -1.52
CA TRP A 62 -5.41 8.66 -1.35
C TRP A 62 -5.87 10.04 -1.83
N LEU A 63 -6.52 10.10 -3.01
CA LEU A 63 -7.03 11.36 -3.54
C LEU A 63 -8.07 11.98 -2.60
N THR A 64 -9.01 11.18 -2.11
CA THR A 64 -10.02 11.63 -1.17
C THR A 64 -9.39 12.14 0.13
N LEU A 65 -8.48 11.37 0.71
CA LEU A 65 -7.81 11.72 1.96
C LEU A 65 -7.00 13.01 1.83
N ALA A 66 -6.26 13.17 0.75
CA ALA A 66 -5.46 14.37 0.50
C ALA A 66 -6.37 15.60 0.31
N THR A 67 -7.42 15.46 -0.47
CA THR A 67 -8.37 16.54 -0.73
C THR A 67 -9.10 16.96 0.55
N GLU A 68 -9.56 16.01 1.34
CA GLU A 68 -10.22 16.29 2.62
C GLU A 68 -9.27 16.93 3.64
N ALA A 69 -7.97 16.64 3.55
CA ALA A 69 -6.96 17.30 4.37
C ALA A 69 -6.64 18.73 3.91
N GLY A 70 -7.19 19.14 2.78
CA GLY A 70 -6.97 20.47 2.22
C GLY A 70 -5.70 20.58 1.37
N LEU A 71 -5.14 19.47 0.92
CA LEU A 71 -4.01 19.44 -0.01
C LEU A 71 -4.51 19.35 -1.45
N VAL A 72 -3.73 19.87 -2.37
CA VAL A 72 -4.02 19.81 -3.81
C VAL A 72 -3.08 18.80 -4.44
N VAL A 73 -3.64 17.72 -4.97
CA VAL A 73 -2.86 16.69 -5.68
C VAL A 73 -2.63 17.18 -7.11
N ASN A 74 -1.37 17.40 -7.48
CA ASN A 74 -1.00 17.91 -8.80
C ASN A 74 -0.34 16.85 -9.69
N GLN A 75 0.07 15.72 -9.14
CA GLN A 75 0.61 14.62 -9.92
C GLN A 75 0.39 13.30 -9.20
N LEU A 76 0.01 12.26 -9.94
CA LEU A 76 -0.17 10.92 -9.41
C LEU A 76 0.32 9.92 -10.47
N LEU A 77 1.22 9.04 -10.07
CA LEU A 77 1.77 7.99 -10.92
C LEU A 77 1.55 6.65 -10.23
N THR A 78 1.22 5.64 -11.02
CA THR A 78 1.13 4.25 -10.54
C THR A 78 2.11 3.39 -11.32
N ASP A 79 2.59 2.35 -10.66
CA ASP A 79 3.52 1.41 -11.28
C ASP A 79 3.31 0.02 -10.70
N ARG A 80 4.02 -0.95 -11.26
CA ARG A 80 4.02 -2.33 -10.82
C ARG A 80 5.39 -2.65 -10.22
N LEU A 81 5.40 -3.30 -9.05
CA LEU A 81 6.62 -3.65 -8.32
C LEU A 81 6.69 -5.16 -8.09
N PRO A 82 7.59 -5.86 -8.78
CA PRO A 82 7.85 -7.26 -8.47
C PRO A 82 8.49 -7.40 -7.08
N LEU A 83 7.95 -8.32 -6.28
CA LEU A 83 8.43 -8.59 -4.93
C LEU A 83 8.89 -10.04 -4.85
N GLU A 84 10.17 -10.25 -4.54
CA GLU A 84 10.73 -11.57 -4.33
C GLU A 84 10.34 -12.03 -2.93
N PHE A 85 9.75 -13.21 -2.81
CA PHE A 85 9.10 -13.66 -1.57
C PHE A 85 10.06 -13.71 -0.39
N SER A 86 11.23 -14.32 -0.56
CA SER A 86 12.20 -14.49 0.52
C SER A 86 12.63 -13.13 1.10
N SER A 87 12.98 -12.18 0.24
CA SER A 87 13.34 -10.83 0.66
C SER A 87 12.18 -10.10 1.32
N TRP A 88 10.98 -10.27 0.78
CA TRP A 88 9.79 -9.59 1.24
C TRP A 88 9.44 -9.95 2.68
N VAL A 89 9.47 -11.26 3.02
CA VAL A 89 9.20 -11.71 4.39
C VAL A 89 10.37 -11.46 5.34
N THR A 90 11.59 -11.55 4.84
CA THR A 90 12.80 -11.35 5.66
C THR A 90 12.92 -9.91 6.13
N ARG A 91 12.59 -8.94 5.28
CA ARG A 91 12.66 -7.51 5.63
C ARG A 91 11.83 -7.16 6.86
N MET A 92 10.70 -7.83 7.07
CA MET A 92 9.84 -7.60 8.22
C MET A 92 10.05 -8.62 9.33
N ARG A 93 11.05 -9.51 9.18
CA ARG A 93 11.33 -10.58 10.15
C ARG A 93 10.08 -11.41 10.46
N THR A 94 9.32 -11.70 9.42
CA THR A 94 8.09 -12.47 9.55
C THR A 94 8.38 -13.85 10.16
N SER A 95 7.63 -14.23 11.19
CA SER A 95 7.84 -15.51 11.87
C SER A 95 7.48 -16.69 10.96
N GLU A 96 8.13 -17.84 11.18
CA GLU A 96 7.89 -19.05 10.38
C GLU A 96 6.41 -19.44 10.28
N PRO A 97 5.63 -19.45 11.38
CA PRO A 97 4.20 -19.78 11.25
C PRO A 97 3.43 -18.81 10.35
N LEU A 98 3.78 -17.53 10.36
CA LEU A 98 3.14 -16.53 9.49
C LEU A 98 3.61 -16.66 8.05
N VAL A 99 4.88 -16.96 7.81
CA VAL A 99 5.38 -17.25 6.46
C VAL A 99 4.61 -18.42 5.87
N GLU A 100 4.44 -19.50 6.65
CA GLU A 100 3.68 -20.67 6.21
C GLU A 100 2.21 -20.32 5.94
N ALA A 101 1.60 -19.52 6.79
CA ALA A 101 0.22 -19.05 6.60
C ALA A 101 0.07 -18.25 5.31
N ILE A 102 1.03 -17.36 5.00
CA ILE A 102 1.02 -16.60 3.74
C ILE A 102 1.07 -17.57 2.55
N ARG A 103 1.97 -18.56 2.58
CA ARG A 103 2.10 -19.52 1.50
C ARG A 103 0.81 -20.33 1.28
N LEU A 104 0.18 -20.77 2.36
CA LEU A 104 -1.11 -21.48 2.27
C LEU A 104 -2.20 -20.56 1.70
N TYR A 105 -2.25 -19.33 2.14
CA TYR A 105 -3.21 -18.36 1.65
C TYR A 105 -3.01 -18.06 0.16
N GLN A 106 -1.76 -17.91 -0.28
CA GLN A 106 -1.41 -17.72 -1.68
C GLN A 106 -1.87 -18.89 -2.55
N GLN A 107 -1.63 -20.10 -2.07
CA GLN A 107 -2.02 -21.32 -2.79
C GLN A 107 -3.53 -21.45 -2.95
N SER A 108 -4.30 -20.89 -2.02
CA SER A 108 -5.76 -20.92 -2.00
C SER A 108 -6.39 -19.79 -2.83
N ALA A 109 -5.59 -18.88 -3.37
CA ALA A 109 -6.10 -17.73 -4.11
C ALA A 109 -6.82 -18.16 -5.40
N SER A 110 -7.81 -17.37 -5.82
CA SER A 110 -8.51 -17.60 -7.09
C SER A 110 -7.57 -17.42 -8.28
N ALA A 111 -7.95 -18.00 -9.41
CA ALA A 111 -7.18 -17.84 -10.65
C ALA A 111 -7.04 -16.35 -11.04
N GLU A 112 -8.10 -15.57 -10.83
CA GLU A 112 -8.09 -14.13 -11.11
C GLU A 112 -7.06 -13.39 -10.25
N VAL A 113 -7.03 -13.67 -8.95
CA VAL A 113 -6.06 -13.06 -8.02
C VAL A 113 -4.64 -13.47 -8.38
N LYS A 114 -4.41 -14.75 -8.64
CA LYS A 114 -3.09 -15.26 -9.03
C LYS A 114 -2.59 -14.56 -10.30
N ALA A 115 -3.47 -14.39 -11.28
CA ALA A 115 -3.11 -13.74 -12.53
C ALA A 115 -2.81 -12.24 -12.31
N TYR A 116 -3.65 -11.54 -11.58
CA TYR A 116 -3.47 -10.12 -11.34
C TYR A 116 -2.16 -9.81 -10.65
N PHE A 117 -1.85 -10.52 -9.57
CA PHE A 117 -0.63 -10.31 -8.79
C PHE A 117 0.58 -11.05 -9.36
N GLU A 118 0.41 -11.71 -10.51
CA GLU A 118 1.50 -12.47 -11.15
C GLU A 118 2.18 -13.41 -10.16
N LEU A 119 1.36 -14.13 -9.39
CA LEU A 119 1.83 -14.99 -8.30
C LEU A 119 2.63 -16.16 -8.86
N GLN A 120 3.87 -16.33 -8.35
CA GLN A 120 4.78 -17.37 -8.77
C GLN A 120 4.78 -18.54 -7.78
N GLU A 121 5.36 -19.65 -8.19
CA GLU A 121 5.40 -20.88 -7.37
C GLU A 121 6.14 -20.69 -6.06
N ASP A 122 7.17 -19.83 -6.04
CA ASP A 122 7.96 -19.55 -4.82
C ASP A 122 7.29 -18.54 -3.90
N GLY A 123 6.13 -18.01 -4.26
CA GLY A 123 5.41 -16.99 -3.50
C GLY A 123 5.72 -15.55 -3.89
N SER A 124 6.64 -15.34 -4.82
CA SER A 124 6.91 -14.00 -5.36
C SER A 124 5.69 -13.50 -6.12
N PHE A 125 5.43 -12.20 -6.05
CA PHE A 125 4.27 -11.60 -6.70
C PHE A 125 4.56 -10.15 -7.05
N THR A 126 3.67 -9.55 -7.86
CA THR A 126 3.80 -8.17 -8.29
C THR A 126 2.69 -7.34 -7.66
N SER A 127 3.07 -6.27 -6.98
CA SER A 127 2.13 -5.35 -6.32
C SER A 127 2.04 -4.04 -7.09
N ASP A 128 0.97 -3.29 -6.84
CA ASP A 128 0.85 -1.93 -7.34
C ASP A 128 1.54 -0.96 -6.40
N THR A 129 2.09 0.11 -6.95
CA THR A 129 2.66 1.21 -6.19
C THR A 129 2.08 2.53 -6.64
N ILE A 130 2.06 3.49 -5.73
CA ILE A 130 1.64 4.86 -6.00
C ILE A 130 2.75 5.83 -5.61
N LEU A 131 2.92 6.84 -6.44
CA LEU A 131 3.66 8.05 -6.09
C LEU A 131 2.75 9.22 -6.41
N PHE A 132 2.49 10.08 -5.43
CA PHE A 132 1.77 11.31 -5.73
C PHE A 132 2.46 12.50 -5.08
N GLU A 133 2.29 13.63 -5.74
CA GLU A 133 2.75 14.93 -5.26
C GLU A 133 1.52 15.77 -4.94
N ALA A 134 1.52 16.36 -3.77
CA ALA A 134 0.48 17.28 -3.35
C ALA A 134 1.12 18.54 -2.76
N HIS A 135 0.39 19.65 -2.78
CA HIS A 135 0.91 20.90 -2.24
C HIS A 135 -0.15 21.61 -1.41
N LYS A 136 0.33 22.48 -0.54
CA LYS A 136 -0.50 23.42 0.18
C LYS A 136 -0.71 24.64 -0.69
N ALA A 137 -1.97 25.02 -0.90
CA ALA A 137 -2.29 26.21 -1.67
C ALA A 137 -1.60 27.46 -1.09
N VAL A 138 -1.26 28.36 -1.95
CA VAL A 138 -0.62 29.64 -1.59
C VAL A 138 -1.60 30.54 -0.83
#